data_28b44d42c7ce7efe48c4240926748b91
#
_entry.id   28b44d42c7ce7efe48c4240926748b91
#
_cell.length_a   1.000
_cell.length_b   1.000
_cell.length_c   1.000
_cell.angle_alpha   90.00
_cell.angle_beta   90.00
_cell.angle_gamma   90.00
#
_symmetry.space_group_name_H-M   'P 1'
#
loop_
_entity.id
_entity.type
_entity.pdbx_description
1 polymer ?
#
loop_
_entity_poly.entity_id
_entity_poly.type
_entity_poly.pdbx_seq_one_letter_code
_entity_poly.pdbx_strand_id
1 'polypeptide(L)'
;MSMKIEVYTKLYCAYCQRAKELLRIKGMDFIEYDITDDQLKAAEMQLRSQRQTVPGVFINDTLIGGCRELFDLDEQGELDVLLGQLTLPAESK
;
A
#
# COMPACT_ATOMS: atom_id res chain seq x y z
N MET A 1 -5.17 -6.23 17.37
CA MET A 1 -4.96 -6.91 16.11
C MET A 1 -4.06 -6.11 15.22
N SER A 2 -3.11 -6.77 14.62
CA SER A 2 -2.18 -6.05 13.76
C SER A 2 -2.75 -5.95 12.35
N MET A 3 -2.45 -4.84 11.70
CA MET A 3 -2.82 -4.60 10.34
C MET A 3 -1.75 -5.16 9.42
N LYS A 4 -2.16 -5.85 8.36
CA LYS A 4 -1.22 -6.38 7.39
C LYS A 4 -1.16 -5.45 6.20
N ILE A 5 0.02 -4.89 5.95
CA ILE A 5 0.25 -4.04 4.79
C ILE A 5 1.31 -4.71 3.94
N GLU A 6 1.01 -4.88 2.65
CA GLU A 6 1.92 -5.52 1.72
C GLU A 6 2.16 -4.59 0.55
N VAL A 7 3.41 -4.47 0.13
CA VAL A 7 3.78 -3.60 -0.99
C VAL A 7 4.67 -4.37 -1.95
N TYR A 8 4.22 -4.51 -3.18
CA TYR A 8 5.03 -5.12 -4.24
C TYR A 8 5.80 -4.01 -4.93
N THR A 9 7.11 -4.19 -5.08
CA THR A 9 8.00 -3.15 -5.59
C THR A 9 8.98 -3.69 -6.61
N LYS A 10 9.71 -2.77 -7.26
CA LYS A 10 10.85 -3.12 -8.10
C LYS A 10 11.99 -2.18 -7.76
N LEU A 11 13.22 -2.61 -8.06
CA LEU A 11 14.38 -1.72 -7.95
C LEU A 11 14.20 -0.54 -8.90
N TYR A 12 14.74 0.59 -8.53
CA TYR A 12 14.72 1.80 -9.36
C TYR A 12 13.33 2.30 -9.68
N CYS A 13 12.39 2.07 -8.79
CA CYS A 13 11.03 2.54 -8.96
C CYS A 13 10.78 3.73 -8.03
N ALA A 14 10.71 4.92 -8.60
CA ALA A 14 10.52 6.13 -7.81
C ALA A 14 9.16 6.12 -7.11
N TYR A 15 8.13 5.65 -7.79
CA TYR A 15 6.80 5.58 -7.18
C TYR A 15 6.75 4.58 -6.05
N CYS A 16 7.51 3.49 -6.13
CA CYS A 16 7.62 2.53 -5.05
C CYS A 16 8.24 3.19 -3.82
N GLN A 17 9.29 3.99 -4.04
CA GLN A 17 9.94 4.69 -2.93
C GLN A 17 8.98 5.68 -2.27
N ARG A 18 8.19 6.39 -3.07
CA ARG A 18 7.22 7.33 -2.53
C ARG A 18 6.14 6.63 -1.70
N ALA A 19 5.63 5.51 -2.20
CA ALA A 19 4.61 4.76 -1.48
C ALA A 19 5.14 4.27 -0.14
N LYS A 20 6.35 3.71 -0.16
CA LYS A 20 6.97 3.22 1.07
C LYS A 20 7.22 4.35 2.06
N GLU A 21 7.68 5.49 1.55
CA GLU A 21 7.95 6.62 2.42
C GLU A 21 6.68 7.14 3.09
N LEU A 22 5.59 7.19 2.35
CA LEU A 22 4.33 7.62 2.94
C LEU A 22 3.91 6.70 4.07
N LEU A 23 4.04 5.39 3.87
CA LEU A 23 3.71 4.45 4.94
C LEU A 23 4.62 4.62 6.15
N ARG A 24 5.91 4.90 5.93
CA ARG A 24 6.83 5.17 7.04
C ARG A 24 6.45 6.44 7.79
N ILE A 25 6.08 7.48 7.07
CA ILE A 25 5.64 8.73 7.69
C ILE A 25 4.41 8.49 8.55
N LYS A 26 3.53 7.59 8.12
CA LYS A 26 2.36 7.23 8.90
C LYS A 26 2.68 6.30 10.06
N GLY A 27 3.94 5.90 10.22
CA GLY A 27 4.36 5.03 11.31
C GLY A 27 3.95 3.59 11.15
N MET A 28 3.71 3.15 9.93
CA MET A 28 3.22 1.80 9.67
C MET A 28 4.32 0.90 9.17
N ASP A 29 4.38 -0.30 9.71
CA ASP A 29 5.24 -1.35 9.19
C ASP A 29 4.54 -2.03 8.03
N PHE A 30 5.32 -2.49 7.06
CA PHE A 30 4.77 -3.20 5.91
C PHE A 30 5.72 -4.29 5.47
N ILE A 31 5.16 -5.26 4.74
CA ILE A 31 5.94 -6.32 4.14
C ILE A 31 6.21 -5.89 2.70
N GLU A 32 7.47 -5.88 2.32
CA GLU A 32 7.85 -5.52 0.97
C GLU A 32 8.22 -6.76 0.17
N TYR A 33 7.64 -6.90 -1.02
CA TYR A 33 8.01 -7.94 -1.95
C TYR A 33 8.67 -7.28 -3.15
N ASP A 34 9.98 -7.40 -3.26
CA ASP A 34 10.72 -6.90 -4.42
C ASP A 34 10.60 -7.93 -5.52
N ILE A 35 9.90 -7.58 -6.59
CA ILE A 35 9.62 -8.53 -7.65
C ILE A 35 10.56 -8.36 -8.85
N THR A 36 11.65 -7.61 -8.68
CA THR A 36 12.58 -7.35 -9.79
C THR A 36 13.05 -8.65 -10.46
N ASP A 37 13.45 -9.60 -9.64
CA ASP A 37 13.91 -10.90 -10.14
C ASP A 37 13.09 -12.06 -9.59
N ASP A 38 11.87 -11.79 -9.16
CA ASP A 38 11.02 -12.80 -8.54
C ASP A 38 9.75 -12.97 -9.36
N GLN A 39 9.80 -13.91 -10.30
CA GLN A 39 8.68 -14.11 -11.22
C GLN A 39 7.45 -14.66 -10.53
N LEU A 40 7.64 -15.46 -9.48
CA LEU A 40 6.51 -16.01 -8.75
C LEU A 40 5.75 -14.92 -8.00
N LYS A 41 6.48 -14.02 -7.35
CA LYS A 41 5.84 -12.90 -6.67
C LYS A 41 5.22 -11.92 -7.65
N ALA A 42 5.84 -11.74 -8.81
CA ALA A 42 5.26 -10.88 -9.85
C ALA A 42 3.93 -11.46 -10.34
N ALA A 43 3.87 -12.77 -10.55
CA ALA A 43 2.63 -13.42 -10.95
C ALA A 43 1.57 -13.32 -9.86
N GLU A 44 1.98 -13.47 -8.60
CA GLU A 44 1.09 -13.32 -7.46
C GLU A 44 0.46 -11.93 -7.45
N MET A 45 1.29 -10.90 -7.62
CA MET A 45 0.80 -9.53 -7.66
C MET A 45 -0.21 -9.33 -8.79
N GLN A 46 0.11 -9.85 -9.97
CA GLN A 46 -0.77 -9.69 -11.12
C GLN A 46 -2.11 -10.36 -10.88
N LEU A 47 -2.11 -11.55 -10.29
CA LEU A 47 -3.35 -12.24 -9.97
C LEU A 47 -4.18 -11.49 -8.93
N ARG A 48 -3.51 -10.95 -7.89
CA ARG A 48 -4.20 -10.27 -6.82
C ARG A 48 -4.71 -8.89 -7.25
N SER A 49 -3.97 -8.18 -8.08
CA SER A 49 -4.29 -6.78 -8.40
C SER A 49 -4.91 -6.61 -9.78
N GLN A 50 -4.81 -7.62 -10.63
CA GLN A 50 -5.19 -7.52 -12.04
C GLN A 50 -4.36 -6.45 -12.76
N ARG A 51 -3.17 -6.17 -12.26
CA ARG A 51 -2.25 -5.17 -12.81
C ARG A 51 -0.85 -5.73 -12.83
N GLN A 52 -0.02 -5.16 -13.71
CA GLN A 52 1.39 -5.50 -13.78
C GLN A 52 2.29 -4.39 -13.28
N THR A 53 1.69 -3.28 -12.83
CA THR A 53 2.44 -2.10 -12.42
C THR A 53 2.79 -2.15 -10.94
N VAL A 54 3.93 -1.53 -10.60
CA VAL A 54 4.35 -1.34 -9.22
C VAL A 54 4.37 0.14 -8.90
N PRO A 55 4.18 0.52 -7.65
CA PRO A 55 3.94 -0.35 -6.51
C PRO A 55 2.54 -0.93 -6.52
N GLY A 56 2.37 -2.10 -5.92
CA GLY A 56 1.07 -2.67 -5.65
C GLY A 56 0.88 -2.73 -4.15
N VAL A 57 -0.08 -1.98 -3.63
CA VAL A 57 -0.29 -1.83 -2.20
C VAL A 57 -1.57 -2.53 -1.77
N PHE A 58 -1.45 -3.38 -0.76
CA PHE A 58 -2.58 -4.09 -0.18
C PHE A 58 -2.64 -3.81 1.31
N ILE A 59 -3.83 -3.56 1.82
CA ILE A 59 -4.07 -3.42 3.25
C ILE A 59 -5.11 -4.45 3.64
N ASN A 60 -4.72 -5.38 4.52
CA ASN A 60 -5.57 -6.48 4.97
C ASN A 60 -6.19 -7.22 3.78
N ASP A 61 -5.34 -7.55 2.80
CA ASP A 61 -5.70 -8.30 1.58
C ASP A 61 -6.60 -7.53 0.62
N THR A 62 -6.85 -6.26 0.88
CA THR A 62 -7.63 -5.42 -0.03
C THR A 62 -6.69 -4.58 -0.88
N LEU A 63 -6.87 -4.62 -2.18
CA LEU A 63 -6.06 -3.81 -3.08
C LEU A 63 -6.36 -2.34 -2.90
N ILE A 64 -5.34 -1.57 -2.56
CA ILE A 64 -5.45 -0.12 -2.51
C ILE A 64 -5.12 0.46 -3.89
N GLY A 65 -4.10 -0.10 -4.54
CA GLY A 65 -3.68 0.35 -5.85
C GLY A 65 -2.21 0.68 -5.86
N GLY A 66 -1.85 1.67 -6.67
CA GLY A 66 -0.47 2.11 -6.76
C GLY A 66 -0.21 3.35 -5.92
N CYS A 67 0.90 4.02 -6.24
CA CYS A 67 1.29 5.22 -5.50
C CYS A 67 0.22 6.31 -5.59
N ARG A 68 -0.36 6.49 -6.78
CA ARG A 68 -1.35 7.54 -6.96
C ARG A 68 -2.58 7.30 -6.09
N GLU A 69 -3.10 6.09 -6.11
CA GLU A 69 -4.27 5.77 -5.32
C GLU A 69 -3.97 5.93 -3.83
N LEU A 70 -2.77 5.55 -3.41
CA LEU A 70 -2.40 5.68 -2.01
C LEU A 70 -2.35 7.14 -1.57
N PHE A 71 -1.75 8.00 -2.41
CA PHE A 71 -1.68 9.43 -2.10
C PHE A 71 -3.04 10.11 -2.20
N ASP A 72 -3.90 9.67 -3.13
CA ASP A 72 -5.26 10.20 -3.21
C ASP A 72 -6.02 9.92 -1.92
N LEU A 73 -5.91 8.71 -1.39
CA LEU A 73 -6.55 8.38 -0.13
C LEU A 73 -5.99 9.23 1.01
N ASP A 74 -4.69 9.49 0.99
CA ASP A 74 -4.08 10.32 2.01
C ASP A 74 -4.61 11.74 1.97
N GLU A 75 -4.74 12.31 0.77
CA GLU A 75 -5.27 13.66 0.61
C GLU A 75 -6.71 13.77 1.10
N GLN A 76 -7.47 12.71 0.93
CA GLN A 76 -8.87 12.69 1.33
C GLN A 76 -9.05 12.40 2.81
N GLY A 77 -7.96 12.12 3.51
CA GLY A 77 -8.02 11.74 4.92
C GLY A 77 -8.47 10.31 5.15
N GLU A 78 -8.69 9.55 4.08
CA GLU A 78 -9.18 8.19 4.21
C GLU A 78 -8.07 7.19 4.51
N LEU A 79 -6.84 7.51 4.14
CA LEU A 79 -5.74 6.60 4.42
C LEU A 79 -5.54 6.41 5.91
N ASP A 80 -5.58 7.49 6.68
CA ASP A 80 -5.42 7.41 8.12
C ASP A 80 -6.52 6.56 8.75
N VAL A 81 -7.74 6.66 8.23
CA VAL A 81 -8.83 5.83 8.71
C VAL A 81 -8.57 4.36 8.41
N LEU A 82 -8.13 4.06 7.19
CA LEU A 82 -7.81 2.69 6.81
C LEU A 82 -6.68 2.11 7.65
N LEU A 83 -5.72 2.96 8.01
CA LEU A 83 -4.59 2.53 8.83
C LEU A 83 -4.93 2.50 10.33
N GLY A 84 -6.16 2.84 10.68
CA GLY A 84 -6.60 2.79 12.06
C GLY A 84 -6.08 3.90 12.93
N GLN A 85 -5.59 4.99 12.34
CA GLN A 85 -4.97 6.08 13.08
C GLN A 85 -5.94 7.21 13.42
N LEU A 86 -7.09 7.26 12.73
CA LEU A 86 -8.10 8.26 13.01
C LEU A 86 -9.46 7.60 13.06
N THR A 87 -10.32 8.11 13.93
CA THR A 87 -11.72 7.71 13.90
C THR A 87 -12.49 8.69 13.02
N LEU A 88 -13.51 8.19 12.37
CA LEU A 88 -14.37 9.06 11.57
C LEU A 88 -15.12 10.02 12.49
N PRO A 89 -15.36 11.26 12.03
CA PRO A 89 -16.05 12.24 12.88
C PRO A 89 -17.38 11.76 13.42
N ALA A 90 -18.12 10.99 12.63
CA ALA A 90 -19.40 10.46 13.08
C ALA A 90 -19.26 9.52 14.25
N GLU A 91 -18.12 8.85 14.37
CA GLU A 91 -17.87 7.91 15.44
C GLU A 91 -17.35 8.57 16.69
N SER A 92 -16.86 9.77 16.57
CA SER A 92 -16.25 10.45 17.70
C SER A 92 -17.26 11.20 18.55
N LYS A 93 -18.50 11.06 18.23
CA LYS A 93 -19.57 11.74 19.00
C LYS A 93 -19.93 11.02 20.24
#